data_0b727af023f0a962d512d35262189f50
#
_entry.id   0b727af023f0a962d512d35262189f50
#
_cell.length_a   1.000
_cell.length_b   1.000
_cell.length_c   1.000
_cell.angle_alpha   90.00
_cell.angle_beta   90.00
_cell.angle_gamma   90.00
#
_symmetry.space_group_name_H-M   'P 1'
#
loop_
_entity.id
_entity.type
_entity.pdbx_description
1 polymer ?
#
loop_
_entity_poly.entity_id
_entity_poly.type
_entity_poly.pdbx_seq_one_letter_code
_entity_poly.pdbx_strand_id
1 'polypeptide(L)'
;MSTDHHHHDHDAHDEIPFDEKLLKLLGHWIKHNEDHALNYRKWAEKAKANGRSNAAGLLEEAADMSLTINEKFEAALDRLHRK
;
A
#
# COMPACT_ATOMS: atom_id res chain seq x y z
N MET A 1 -24.99 -22.23 -0.71
CA MET A 1 -24.46 -21.94 -0.52
C MET A 1 -23.69 -21.58 -0.14
N SER A 2 -23.87 -21.60 -0.01
CA SER A 2 -23.24 -21.23 0.25
C SER A 2 -22.29 -20.98 0.69
N THR A 3 -22.38 -21.09 0.86
CA THR A 3 -21.63 -20.88 1.20
C THR A 3 -20.68 -20.67 1.62
N ASP A 4 -20.86 -20.94 1.77
CA ASP A 4 -20.02 -20.75 2.09
C ASP A 4 -19.16 -20.40 2.47
N HIS A 5 -19.34 -20.70 2.52
CA HIS A 5 -18.56 -20.48 2.83
C HIS A 5 -17.78 -20.00 3.30
N HIS A 6 -17.86 -20.28 3.43
CA HIS A 6 -17.19 -20.01 3.92
C HIS A 6 -16.55 -19.49 4.50
N HIS A 7 -16.62 -19.81 4.71
CA HIS A 7 -16.13 -19.51 5.31
C HIS A 7 -15.55 -19.16 6.03
N HIS A 8 -15.59 -19.48 6.30
CA HIS A 8 -15.12 -19.31 6.97
C HIS A 8 -14.53 -19.15 7.70
N ASP A 9 -14.67 -19.54 7.86
CA ASP A 9 -14.17 -19.49 8.50
C ASP A 9 -13.39 -19.36 9.14
N HIS A 10 -13.44 -19.52 9.30
CA HIS A 10 -12.70 -19.40 9.87
C HIS A 10 -12.12 -19.04 10.54
N ASP A 11 -12.62 -19.15 10.60
CA ASP A 11 -12.11 -18.70 11.27
C ASP A 11 -11.75 -18.55 12.30
N ALA A 12 -12.47 -18.64 12.25
CA ALA A 12 -12.50 -18.68 13.62
C ALA A 12 -11.24 -19.11 14.26
N HIS A 13 -10.82 -20.17 13.89
CA HIS A 13 -9.60 -20.48 14.49
C HIS A 13 -8.49 -19.73 13.96
N ASP A 14 -8.80 -18.57 13.62
CA ASP A 14 -7.78 -17.65 13.31
C ASP A 14 -7.11 -17.28 14.58
N GLU A 15 -6.00 -17.88 14.81
CA GLU A 15 -5.30 -17.68 16.04
C GLU A 15 -4.24 -16.63 15.98
N ILE A 16 -4.10 -15.94 14.85
CA ILE A 16 -3.07 -14.92 14.71
C ILE A 16 -3.45 -13.70 15.52
N PRO A 17 -2.59 -13.25 16.42
CA PRO A 17 -2.88 -12.03 17.17
C PRO A 17 -3.07 -10.82 16.28
N PHE A 18 -3.86 -9.88 16.75
CA PHE A 18 -4.17 -8.69 15.99
C PHE A 18 -2.90 -7.96 15.53
N ASP A 19 -1.91 -7.83 16.41
CA ASP A 19 -0.70 -7.11 16.06
C ASP A 19 0.01 -7.76 14.89
N GLU A 20 0.05 -9.08 14.85
CA GLU A 20 0.69 -9.77 13.72
C GLU A 20 -0.06 -9.54 12.44
N LYS A 21 -1.38 -9.53 12.51
CA LYS A 21 -2.18 -9.25 11.33
C LYS A 21 -1.90 -7.84 10.82
N LEU A 22 -1.84 -6.89 11.74
CA LEU A 22 -1.60 -5.50 11.36
C LEU A 22 -0.21 -5.33 10.77
N LEU A 23 0.79 -6.01 11.33
CA LEU A 23 2.14 -5.95 10.77
C LEU A 23 2.16 -6.42 9.34
N LYS A 24 1.46 -7.51 9.04
CA LYS A 24 1.42 -8.02 7.68
C LYS A 24 0.71 -7.06 6.74
N LEU A 25 -0.39 -6.47 7.21
CA LEU A 25 -1.13 -5.53 6.40
C LEU A 25 -0.29 -4.28 6.10
N LEU A 26 0.40 -3.78 7.12
CA LEU A 26 1.23 -2.60 6.93
C LEU A 26 2.34 -2.86 5.92
N GLY A 27 2.98 -4.03 6.03
CA GLY A 27 4.02 -4.40 5.08
C GLY A 27 3.48 -4.47 3.67
N HIS A 28 2.29 -5.04 3.52
CA HIS A 28 1.65 -5.15 2.22
C HIS A 28 1.31 -3.77 1.65
N TRP A 29 0.76 -2.90 2.49
CA TRP A 29 0.38 -1.56 2.04
C TRP A 29 1.60 -0.74 1.63
N ILE A 30 2.70 -0.86 2.38
CA ILE A 30 3.92 -0.15 2.03
C ILE A 30 4.42 -0.59 0.67
N LYS A 31 4.50 -1.91 0.46
CA LYS A 31 4.95 -2.42 -0.82
C LYS A 31 4.03 -2.00 -1.95
N HIS A 32 2.73 -2.05 -1.70
CA HIS A 32 1.74 -1.67 -2.69
C HIS A 32 1.90 -0.20 -3.10
N ASN A 33 2.14 0.66 -2.11
CA ASN A 33 2.34 2.09 -2.40
C ASN A 33 3.63 2.32 -3.16
N GLU A 34 4.68 1.55 -2.87
CA GLU A 34 5.93 1.67 -3.62
C GLU A 34 5.72 1.29 -5.07
N ASP A 35 4.98 0.21 -5.31
CA ASP A 35 4.69 -0.21 -6.68
C ASP A 35 3.88 0.83 -7.41
N HIS A 36 2.90 1.44 -6.75
CA HIS A 36 2.12 2.50 -7.36
C HIS A 36 2.98 3.72 -7.67
N ALA A 37 3.88 4.10 -6.76
CA ALA A 37 4.72 5.25 -6.99
C ALA A 37 5.59 5.04 -8.22
N LEU A 38 6.17 3.84 -8.37
CA LEU A 38 6.96 3.52 -9.54
C LEU A 38 6.13 3.62 -10.81
N ASN A 39 4.90 3.13 -10.76
CA ASN A 39 4.02 3.18 -11.91
C ASN A 39 3.64 4.62 -12.27
N TYR A 40 3.36 5.45 -11.26
CA TYR A 40 3.02 6.84 -11.51
C TYR A 40 4.19 7.57 -12.16
N ARG A 41 5.42 7.32 -11.70
CA ARG A 41 6.59 7.97 -12.31
C ARG A 41 6.80 7.51 -13.73
N LYS A 42 6.57 6.23 -13.99
CA LYS A 42 6.67 5.71 -15.35
C LYS A 42 5.70 6.41 -16.29
N TRP A 43 4.47 6.59 -15.85
CA TRP A 43 3.48 7.26 -16.67
C TRP A 43 3.73 8.77 -16.76
N ALA A 44 4.34 9.35 -15.70
CA ALA A 44 4.75 10.73 -15.77
C ALA A 44 5.77 10.94 -16.89
N GLU A 45 6.73 10.01 -17.02
CA GLU A 45 7.71 10.09 -18.08
C GLU A 45 7.05 10.01 -19.46
N LYS A 46 6.11 9.10 -19.59
CA LYS A 46 5.39 8.95 -20.85
C LYS A 46 4.57 10.19 -21.17
N ALA A 47 3.94 10.75 -20.16
CA ALA A 47 3.15 11.96 -20.35
C ALA A 47 4.04 13.11 -20.81
N LYS A 48 5.20 13.24 -20.19
CA LYS A 48 6.13 14.30 -20.58
C LYS A 48 6.58 14.11 -22.01
N ALA A 49 6.90 12.87 -22.40
CA ALA A 49 7.34 12.58 -23.75
C ALA A 49 6.26 12.89 -24.78
N ASN A 50 5.01 12.90 -24.35
CA ASN A 50 3.88 13.19 -25.25
C ASN A 50 3.37 14.61 -25.09
N GLY A 51 4.18 15.49 -24.55
CA GLY A 51 3.83 16.90 -24.47
C GLY A 51 2.82 17.24 -23.39
N ARG A 52 2.66 16.38 -22.41
CA ARG A 52 1.70 16.59 -21.32
C ARG A 52 2.44 16.91 -20.03
N SER A 53 3.23 17.96 -20.04
CA SER A 53 4.06 18.29 -18.88
C SER A 53 3.27 18.55 -17.62
N ASN A 54 2.10 19.20 -17.73
CA ASN A 54 1.32 19.49 -16.55
C ASN A 54 0.79 18.20 -15.91
N ALA A 55 0.31 17.28 -16.74
CA ALA A 55 -0.15 16.00 -16.24
C ALA A 55 1.01 15.23 -15.61
N ALA A 56 2.18 15.29 -16.26
CA ALA A 56 3.36 14.61 -15.74
C ALA A 56 3.71 15.10 -14.35
N GLY A 57 3.64 16.43 -14.13
CA GLY A 57 3.94 16.98 -12.83
C GLY A 57 3.00 16.47 -11.76
N LEU A 58 1.72 16.36 -12.09
CA LEU A 58 0.76 15.86 -11.11
C LEU A 58 0.98 14.39 -10.81
N LEU A 59 1.40 13.61 -11.80
CA LEU A 59 1.71 12.20 -11.56
C LEU A 59 2.94 12.04 -10.67
N GLU A 60 3.94 12.92 -10.85
CA GLU A 60 5.10 12.90 -9.96
C GLU A 60 4.69 13.22 -8.53
N GLU A 61 3.80 14.20 -8.37
CA GLU A 61 3.32 14.54 -7.04
C GLU A 61 2.57 13.38 -6.41
N ALA A 62 1.77 12.67 -7.23
CA ALA A 62 1.05 11.51 -6.72
C ALA A 62 2.02 10.44 -6.24
N ALA A 63 3.11 10.24 -6.97
CA ALA A 63 4.14 9.28 -6.55
C ALA A 63 4.73 9.69 -5.21
N ASP A 64 5.05 10.98 -5.06
CA ASP A 64 5.60 11.46 -3.81
C ASP A 64 4.63 11.26 -2.66
N MET A 65 3.34 11.51 -2.90
CA MET A 65 2.34 11.36 -1.87
C MET A 65 2.21 9.90 -1.43
N SER A 66 2.30 8.98 -2.38
CA SER A 66 2.25 7.55 -2.05
C SER A 66 3.39 7.17 -1.11
N LEU A 67 4.58 7.71 -1.38
CA LEU A 67 5.73 7.40 -0.54
C LEU A 67 5.63 8.10 0.81
N THR A 68 5.03 9.29 0.86
CA THR A 68 4.83 9.98 2.12
C THR A 68 3.88 9.20 3.02
N ILE A 69 2.84 8.61 2.44
CA ILE A 69 1.95 7.76 3.23
C ILE A 69 2.72 6.63 3.87
N ASN A 70 3.69 6.07 3.15
CA ASN A 70 4.49 4.97 3.68
C ASN A 70 5.28 5.36 4.92
N GLU A 71 5.65 6.62 5.05
CA GLU A 71 6.32 7.07 6.25
C GLU A 71 5.46 6.85 7.49
N LYS A 72 4.15 7.09 7.34
CA LYS A 72 3.23 6.84 8.45
C LYS A 72 3.11 5.36 8.74
N PHE A 73 3.04 4.54 7.70
CA PHE A 73 2.93 3.10 7.88
C PHE A 73 4.19 2.54 8.54
N GLU A 74 5.35 3.05 8.16
CA GLU A 74 6.59 2.60 8.76
C GLU A 74 6.70 3.02 10.20
N ALA A 75 6.20 4.22 10.53
CA ALA A 75 6.15 4.64 11.91
C ALA A 75 5.22 3.72 12.72
N ALA A 76 4.11 3.31 12.12
CA ALA A 76 3.20 2.40 12.79
C ALA A 76 3.87 1.04 13.03
N LEU A 77 4.60 0.55 12.03
CA LEU A 77 5.35 -0.70 12.20
C LEU A 77 6.30 -0.60 13.38
N ASP A 78 7.02 0.52 13.44
CA ASP A 78 7.97 0.71 14.50
C ASP A 78 7.31 0.69 15.87
N ARG A 79 6.13 1.34 15.97
CA ARG A 79 5.41 1.36 17.23
C ARG A 79 4.93 -0.01 17.64
N LEU A 80 4.54 -0.83 16.66
CA LEU A 80 4.09 -2.18 16.96
C LEU A 80 5.23 -3.08 17.40
N HIS A 81 6.45 -2.83 16.90
CA HIS A 81 7.61 -3.62 17.29
C HIS A 81 8.13 -3.22 18.66
N ARG A 82 7.84 -2.00 19.08
CA ARG A 82 8.28 -1.58 20.39
C ARG A 82 7.26 -1.99 21.41
N LYS A 83 7.62 -2.63 22.36
CA LYS A 83 6.70 -2.95 23.41
C LYS A 83 6.93 -2.06 24.62
#